data_37b6972952ff41adf4d195061517cf61
#
_entry.id   37b6972952ff41adf4d195061517cf61
#
_cell.length_a   1.000
_cell.length_b   1.000
_cell.length_c   1.000
_cell.angle_alpha   90.00
_cell.angle_beta   90.00
_cell.angle_gamma   90.00
#
_symmetry.space_group_name_H-M   'P 1'
#
loop_
_entity.id
_entity.type
_entity.pdbx_description
1 polymer ?
#
loop_
_entity_poly.entity_id
_entity_poly.type
_entity_poly.pdbx_seq_one_letter_code
_entity_poly.pdbx_strand_id
1 'polypeptide(L)'
;MVNGVAMANKDKIVFCLGSDGSQQEGNDAEAARIAVARNLNVKLLIDDNDVTIAGHPSDYLKGFDVAQSLEGSGLKVITVQGEDIDALWAAVCAIVNHTGPAAGM
;
A
#
# COMPACT_ATOMS: atom_id res chain seq x y z
N MET A 1 -12.10 -6.25 2.58
CA MET A 1 -12.90 -5.26 3.36
C MET A 1 -12.70 -3.84 2.84
N VAL A 2 -11.49 -3.30 2.82
CA VAL A 2 -11.19 -1.89 2.42
C VAL A 2 -11.76 -1.52 1.05
N ASN A 3 -11.59 -2.38 0.05
CA ASN A 3 -12.16 -2.14 -1.27
C ASN A 3 -13.70 -2.03 -1.25
N GLY A 4 -14.37 -2.82 -0.41
CA GLY A 4 -15.83 -2.73 -0.24
C GLY A 4 -16.25 -1.39 0.35
N VAL A 5 -15.49 -0.90 1.33
CA VAL A 5 -15.73 0.44 1.91
C VAL A 5 -15.55 1.53 0.84
N ALA A 6 -14.50 1.42 0.03
CA ALA A 6 -14.25 2.37 -1.06
C ALA A 6 -15.35 2.33 -2.14
N MET A 7 -15.84 1.14 -2.48
CA MET A 7 -16.96 0.99 -3.43
C MET A 7 -18.24 1.64 -2.91
N ALA A 8 -18.49 1.55 -1.61
CA ALA A 8 -19.66 2.14 -0.97
C ALA A 8 -19.54 3.66 -0.73
N ASN A 9 -18.33 4.21 -0.81
CA ASN A 9 -18.02 5.61 -0.51
C ASN A 9 -17.14 6.22 -1.61
N LYS A 10 -17.63 6.24 -2.83
CA LYS A 10 -16.87 6.66 -4.03
C LYS A 10 -16.40 8.11 -4.02
N ASP A 11 -17.03 8.96 -3.20
CA ASP A 11 -16.71 10.38 -3.02
C ASP A 11 -15.64 10.62 -1.94
N LYS A 12 -15.17 9.55 -1.28
CA LYS A 12 -14.24 9.64 -0.14
C LYS A 12 -12.93 8.94 -0.42
N ILE A 13 -11.89 9.42 0.26
CA ILE A 13 -10.61 8.72 0.34
C ILE A 13 -10.71 7.68 1.45
N VAL A 14 -10.33 6.45 1.16
CA VAL A 14 -10.30 5.37 2.14
C VAL A 14 -8.84 5.01 2.41
N PHE A 15 -8.38 5.29 3.63
CA PHE A 15 -7.05 4.90 4.07
C PHE A 15 -7.06 3.48 4.61
N CYS A 16 -6.00 2.75 4.32
CA CYS A 16 -5.72 1.43 4.87
C CYS A 16 -4.30 1.42 5.43
N LEU A 17 -4.19 1.21 6.72
CA LEU A 17 -2.89 0.98 7.36
C LEU A 17 -2.52 -0.49 7.22
N GLY A 18 -1.33 -0.77 6.77
CA GLY A 18 -0.84 -2.12 6.56
C GLY A 18 0.62 -2.27 6.99
N SER A 19 1.11 -3.48 6.84
CA SER A 19 2.51 -3.82 7.09
C SER A 19 3.07 -4.65 5.95
N ASP A 20 4.39 -4.73 5.85
CA ASP A 20 5.09 -5.59 4.90
C ASP A 20 4.65 -7.06 5.03
N GLY A 21 4.44 -7.53 6.26
CA GLY A 21 3.95 -8.89 6.52
C GLY A 21 2.60 -9.18 5.88
N SER A 22 1.65 -8.24 5.94
CA SER A 22 0.34 -8.42 5.31
C SER A 22 0.43 -8.47 3.79
N GLN A 23 1.38 -7.78 3.20
CA GLN A 23 1.57 -7.71 1.74
C GLN A 23 2.07 -9.03 1.13
N GLN A 24 2.53 -9.97 1.96
CA GLN A 24 2.91 -11.31 1.53
C GLN A 24 1.70 -12.23 1.32
N GLU A 25 0.53 -11.84 1.81
CA GLU A 25 -0.68 -12.64 1.74
C GLU A 25 -1.36 -12.51 0.36
N GLY A 26 -1.85 -13.64 -0.15
CA GLY A 26 -2.52 -13.69 -1.45
C GLY A 26 -3.75 -12.78 -1.55
N ASN A 27 -4.47 -12.62 -0.45
CA ASN A 27 -5.65 -11.74 -0.41
C ASN A 27 -5.29 -10.26 -0.66
N ASP A 28 -4.13 -9.80 -0.18
CA ASP A 28 -3.69 -8.43 -0.39
C ASP A 28 -3.31 -8.21 -1.85
N ALA A 29 -2.68 -9.19 -2.49
CA ALA A 29 -2.38 -9.15 -3.92
C ALA A 29 -3.65 -9.08 -4.78
N GLU A 30 -4.67 -9.87 -4.47
CA GLU A 30 -5.96 -9.80 -5.15
C GLU A 30 -6.66 -8.46 -4.91
N ALA A 31 -6.64 -7.97 -3.67
CA ALA A 31 -7.23 -6.68 -3.31
C ALA A 31 -6.59 -5.52 -4.08
N ALA A 32 -5.27 -5.54 -4.26
CA ALA A 32 -4.55 -4.54 -5.05
C ALA A 32 -5.03 -4.53 -6.51
N ARG A 33 -5.15 -5.70 -7.13
CA ARG A 33 -5.64 -5.82 -8.52
C ARG A 33 -7.08 -5.32 -8.68
N ILE A 34 -7.96 -5.63 -7.73
CA ILE A 34 -9.35 -5.14 -7.75
C ILE A 34 -9.41 -3.63 -7.57
N ALA A 35 -8.59 -3.07 -6.67
CA ALA A 35 -8.54 -1.63 -6.46
C ALA A 35 -8.16 -0.89 -7.75
N VAL A 36 -7.17 -1.41 -8.49
CA VAL A 36 -6.75 -0.86 -9.78
C VAL A 36 -7.85 -1.03 -10.83
N ALA A 37 -8.41 -2.24 -10.98
CA ALA A 37 -9.42 -2.55 -11.99
C ALA A 37 -10.68 -1.69 -11.85
N ARG A 38 -11.03 -1.33 -10.62
CA ARG A 38 -12.20 -0.49 -10.29
C ARG A 38 -11.85 0.97 -10.05
N ASN A 39 -10.58 1.34 -10.19
CA ASN A 39 -10.07 2.69 -9.90
C ASN A 39 -10.55 3.22 -8.55
N LEU A 40 -10.42 2.39 -7.51
CA LEU A 40 -10.89 2.72 -6.17
C LEU A 40 -10.00 3.75 -5.51
N ASN A 41 -10.59 4.67 -4.76
CA ASN A 41 -9.84 5.71 -4.04
C ASN A 41 -9.30 5.20 -2.70
N VAL A 42 -8.50 4.14 -2.77
CA VAL A 42 -7.84 3.51 -1.62
C VAL A 42 -6.40 4.01 -1.54
N LYS A 43 -5.98 4.44 -0.36
CA LYS A 43 -4.61 4.85 -0.06
C LYS A 43 -4.04 3.91 1.01
N LEU A 44 -3.08 3.10 0.61
CA LEU A 44 -2.36 2.21 1.51
C LEU A 44 -1.22 3.00 2.18
N LEU A 45 -1.13 2.91 3.48
CA LEU A 45 0.02 3.38 4.24
C LEU A 45 0.66 2.14 4.87
N ILE A 46 1.83 1.77 4.40
CA ILE A 46 2.48 0.51 4.74
C ILE A 46 3.74 0.79 5.53
N ASP A 47 3.83 0.18 6.71
CA ASP A 47 5.07 0.13 7.47
C ASP A 47 5.92 -1.03 6.95
N ASP A 48 6.94 -0.67 6.15
CA ASP A 48 7.88 -1.62 5.54
C ASP A 48 9.18 -1.65 6.36
N ASN A 49 9.09 -2.24 7.53
CA ASN A 49 10.15 -2.24 8.54
C ASN A 49 10.95 -3.54 8.62
N ASP A 50 10.70 -4.48 7.71
CA ASP A 50 11.32 -5.81 7.69
C ASP A 50 11.11 -6.61 8.98
N VAL A 51 10.00 -6.39 9.70
CA VAL A 51 9.69 -7.09 10.96
C VAL A 51 8.30 -7.70 10.93
N THR A 52 8.23 -9.00 11.12
CA THR A 52 6.97 -9.73 11.33
C THR A 52 7.05 -10.58 12.60
N ILE A 53 5.92 -11.16 13.01
CA ILE A 53 5.90 -12.11 14.12
C ILE A 53 6.84 -13.30 13.89
N ALA A 54 6.98 -13.73 12.63
CA ALA A 54 7.79 -14.88 12.24
C ALA A 54 9.29 -14.54 12.04
N GLY A 55 9.66 -13.27 12.02
CA GLY A 55 11.04 -12.83 11.79
C GLY A 55 11.14 -11.73 10.74
N HIS A 56 12.23 -11.73 10.00
CA HIS A 56 12.50 -10.73 8.97
C HIS A 56 12.14 -11.27 7.59
N PRO A 57 11.21 -10.64 6.84
CA PRO A 57 10.90 -11.01 5.46
C PRO A 57 12.13 -11.14 4.56
N SER A 58 13.12 -10.26 4.73
CA SER A 58 14.38 -10.33 3.99
C SER A 58 15.13 -11.67 4.13
N ASP A 59 14.92 -12.38 5.23
CA ASP A 59 15.53 -13.68 5.48
C ASP A 59 14.79 -14.85 4.85
N TYR A 60 13.47 -14.89 5.03
CA TYR A 60 12.66 -16.06 4.63
C TYR A 60 11.92 -15.89 3.29
N LEU A 61 11.75 -14.66 2.81
CA LEU A 61 11.09 -14.37 1.54
C LEU A 61 12.01 -13.53 0.63
N LYS A 62 13.20 -14.06 0.39
CA LYS A 62 14.22 -13.37 -0.41
C LYS A 62 13.72 -13.04 -1.82
N GLY A 63 13.92 -11.78 -2.22
CA GLY A 63 13.53 -11.32 -3.54
C GLY A 63 12.10 -10.80 -3.64
N PHE A 64 11.30 -10.88 -2.57
CA PHE A 64 10.03 -10.21 -2.52
C PHE A 64 10.22 -8.73 -2.19
N ASP A 65 9.61 -7.88 -3.00
CA ASP A 65 9.65 -6.42 -2.84
C ASP A 65 8.22 -5.90 -2.88
N VAL A 66 7.79 -5.28 -1.79
CA VAL A 66 6.42 -4.79 -1.63
C VAL A 66 6.12 -3.69 -2.63
N ALA A 67 7.04 -2.74 -2.81
CA ALA A 67 6.85 -1.64 -3.74
C ALA A 67 6.69 -2.16 -5.17
N GLN A 68 7.59 -3.03 -5.62
CA GLN A 68 7.52 -3.64 -6.96
C GLN A 68 6.24 -4.45 -7.16
N SER A 69 5.78 -5.18 -6.14
CA SER A 69 4.56 -5.95 -6.19
C SER A 69 3.33 -5.06 -6.39
N LEU A 70 3.24 -3.96 -5.66
CA LEU A 70 2.14 -3.02 -5.77
C LEU A 70 2.19 -2.22 -7.08
N GLU A 71 3.37 -1.78 -7.51
CA GLU A 71 3.57 -1.13 -8.80
C GLU A 71 3.21 -2.06 -9.96
N GLY A 72 3.63 -3.31 -9.89
CA GLY A 72 3.28 -4.35 -10.86
C GLY A 72 1.77 -4.62 -10.93
N SER A 73 1.04 -4.39 -9.85
CA SER A 73 -0.43 -4.45 -9.82
C SER A 73 -1.08 -3.18 -10.39
N GLY A 74 -0.33 -2.10 -10.58
CA GLY A 74 -0.80 -0.84 -11.16
C GLY A 74 -1.06 0.30 -10.18
N LEU A 75 -0.70 0.17 -8.91
CA LEU A 75 -0.78 1.27 -7.96
C LEU A 75 0.35 2.29 -8.20
N LYS A 76 0.07 3.55 -7.89
CA LYS A 76 1.13 4.53 -7.67
C LYS A 76 1.76 4.25 -6.31
N VAL A 77 3.07 4.05 -6.28
CA VAL A 77 3.82 3.79 -5.04
C VAL A 77 4.84 4.90 -4.80
N ILE A 78 4.94 5.34 -3.55
CA ILE A 78 5.94 6.31 -3.09
C ILE A 78 6.60 5.74 -1.84
N THR A 79 7.90 5.53 -1.90
CA THR A 79 8.71 5.04 -0.78
C THR A 79 9.51 6.18 -0.17
N VAL A 80 9.46 6.30 1.14
CA VAL A 80 10.21 7.32 1.90
C VAL A 80 10.77 6.72 3.19
N GLN A 81 11.74 7.40 3.77
CA GLN A 81 12.20 7.08 5.12
C GLN A 81 11.20 7.62 6.13
N GLY A 82 10.59 6.75 6.94
CA GLY A 82 9.53 7.13 7.89
C GLY A 82 9.97 8.09 8.99
N GLU A 83 11.28 8.23 9.21
CA GLU A 83 11.87 9.19 10.15
C GLU A 83 11.97 10.61 9.57
N ASP A 84 11.90 10.75 8.26
CA ASP A 84 11.89 12.05 7.59
C ASP A 84 10.45 12.56 7.47
N ILE A 85 10.06 13.40 8.44
CA ILE A 85 8.70 13.92 8.54
C ILE A 85 8.29 14.75 7.32
N ASP A 86 9.21 15.53 6.76
CA ASP A 86 8.92 16.37 5.58
C ASP A 86 8.71 15.51 4.33
N ALA A 87 9.55 14.49 4.14
CA ALA A 87 9.37 13.53 3.05
C ALA A 87 8.08 12.72 3.22
N LEU A 88 7.78 12.29 4.44
CA LEU A 88 6.55 11.55 4.75
C LEU A 88 5.31 12.40 4.45
N TRP A 89 5.30 13.66 4.87
CA TRP A 89 4.20 14.57 4.58
C TRP A 89 4.02 14.78 3.07
N ALA A 90 5.10 15.02 2.34
CA ALA A 90 5.06 15.18 0.89
C ALA A 90 4.51 13.93 0.20
N ALA A 91 4.92 12.73 0.65
CA ALA A 91 4.42 11.46 0.11
C ALA A 91 2.92 11.29 0.36
N VAL A 92 2.46 11.56 1.58
CA VAL A 92 1.02 11.49 1.92
C VAL A 92 0.21 12.46 1.04
N CYS A 93 0.67 13.70 0.90
CA CYS A 93 0.01 14.65 0.01
C CYS A 93 -0.06 14.16 -1.44
N ALA A 94 1.02 13.58 -1.94
CA ALA A 94 1.08 13.08 -3.31
C ALA A 94 0.13 11.89 -3.54
N ILE A 95 0.04 10.94 -2.61
CA ILE A 95 -0.90 9.80 -2.74
C ILE A 95 -2.36 10.24 -2.57
N VAL A 96 -2.63 11.20 -1.69
CA VAL A 96 -3.99 11.77 -1.52
C VAL A 96 -4.47 12.46 -2.78
N ASN A 97 -3.59 13.21 -3.45
CA ASN A 97 -3.92 13.92 -4.68
C ASN A 97 -3.92 13.04 -5.94
N HIS A 98 -3.44 11.80 -5.83
CA HIS A 98 -3.48 10.86 -6.94
C HIS A 98 -4.90 10.33 -7.15
N THR A 99 -5.38 10.32 -8.40
CA THR A 99 -6.66 9.70 -8.75
C THR A 99 -6.51 8.19 -8.83
N GLY A 100 -7.25 7.46 -8.01
CA GLY A 100 -7.19 6.01 -7.96
C GLY A 100 -6.32 5.48 -6.81
N PRO A 101 -6.02 4.16 -6.82
CA PRO A 101 -5.30 3.53 -5.72
C PRO A 101 -3.82 3.92 -5.71
N ALA A 102 -3.30 4.18 -4.52
CA ALA A 102 -1.91 4.53 -4.31
C ALA A 102 -1.41 3.97 -2.97
N ALA A 103 -0.10 3.82 -2.85
CA ALA A 103 0.55 3.37 -1.63
C ALA A 103 1.71 4.29 -1.25
N GLY A 104 1.85 4.57 0.05
CA GLY A 104 3.03 5.16 0.68
C GLY A 104 3.66 4.15 1.63
N MET A 105 4.99 4.03 1.61
CA MET A 105 5.72 3.10 2.45
C MET A 105 7.12 3.65 2.79
#